data_a59e93879bed03f2b89e02e20ce6fd64
#
_entry.id   a59e93879bed03f2b89e02e20ce6fd64
#
_cell.length_a   1.000
_cell.length_b   1.000
_cell.length_c   1.000
_cell.angle_alpha   90.00
_cell.angle_beta   90.00
_cell.angle_gamma   90.00
#
_symmetry.space_group_name_H-M   'P 1'
#
loop_
_entity.id
_entity.type
_entity.pdbx_description
1 polymer ?
#
loop_
_entity_poly.entity_id
_entity_poly.type
_entity_poly.pdbx_seq_one_letter_code
_entity_poly.pdbx_strand_id
1 'polypeptide(L)'
;MQPKRDVGIVGYGSYVPRYRLPAEEISKVWRAGQDLDKLPVKEKSVPSADEDSLTMAIEAAQNAVKRADINPSLIRSVWVGSESHPYAVKPTSTIVAQALGIAPHTTAADFEFACKAGTEAIQAALGFVGSYMADYSLAISMDTAQGRPGDALEYTAAAGGAAYIIGPSKESIAVIESSYSYVTDTPDYFRRSYQKYPDLANRFSVEPAYFHHITNSATTLMEELGLKPSDFAHAVFHQPNTKFPRKIARQLGFTPEQIQTGLLAPRIGNTYAGSSPLGLTAVLDIAKPGDRILLCSFGSGAGADAFSFVATDKISDLQNRSTTTEDYIARAVPVDYATY
;
A
#
# COMPACT_ATOMS: atom_id res chain seq x y z
N MET A 1 2.96 7.28 17.92
CA MET A 1 4.36 7.72 17.72
C MET A 1 4.36 9.06 16.98
N GLN A 2 5.04 10.06 17.55
CA GLN A 2 5.12 11.40 16.97
C GLN A 2 6.58 11.76 16.69
N PRO A 3 6.93 12.21 15.48
CA PRO A 3 8.29 12.69 15.18
C PRO A 3 8.58 13.99 15.92
N LYS A 4 9.87 14.29 16.18
CA LYS A 4 10.28 15.56 16.82
C LYS A 4 10.15 16.76 15.91
N ARG A 5 10.30 16.56 14.60
CA ARG A 5 10.06 17.53 13.54
C ARG A 5 8.69 17.24 12.94
N ASP A 6 7.90 18.27 12.70
CA ASP A 6 6.64 18.10 11.95
C ASP A 6 6.95 17.70 10.52
N VAL A 7 6.41 16.58 10.10
CA VAL A 7 6.66 15.96 8.79
C VAL A 7 5.36 15.51 8.13
N GLY A 8 5.44 15.20 6.85
CA GLY A 8 4.31 14.69 6.11
C GLY A 8 4.70 14.21 4.72
N ILE A 9 3.68 13.92 3.92
CA ILE A 9 3.82 13.53 2.52
C ILE A 9 3.98 14.79 1.68
N VAL A 10 5.12 14.94 1.00
CA VAL A 10 5.41 16.05 0.08
C VAL A 10 4.96 15.70 -1.34
N GLY A 11 5.13 14.44 -1.73
CA GLY A 11 4.68 13.92 -3.01
C GLY A 11 4.37 12.43 -2.93
N TYR A 12 3.54 11.96 -3.83
CA TYR A 12 3.17 10.54 -3.93
C TYR A 12 3.02 10.13 -5.39
N GLY A 13 3.13 8.85 -5.63
CA GLY A 13 2.88 8.23 -6.92
C GLY A 13 2.36 6.82 -6.75
N SER A 14 1.60 6.37 -7.73
CA SER A 14 1.07 5.01 -7.79
C SER A 14 1.51 4.32 -9.07
N TYR A 15 1.43 3.00 -9.07
CA TYR A 15 1.48 2.20 -10.27
C TYR A 15 0.57 0.99 -10.17
N VAL A 16 -0.21 0.73 -11.21
CA VAL A 16 -1.01 -0.48 -11.38
C VAL A 16 -0.79 -0.98 -12.80
N PRO A 17 -0.32 -2.23 -13.02
CA PRO A 17 -0.19 -2.81 -14.35
C PRO A 17 -1.49 -2.71 -15.14
N ARG A 18 -1.39 -2.61 -16.46
CA ARG A 18 -2.57 -2.45 -17.33
C ARG A 18 -3.39 -3.74 -17.49
N TYR A 19 -2.76 -4.90 -17.39
CA TYR A 19 -3.48 -6.16 -17.60
C TYR A 19 -4.40 -6.48 -16.43
N ARG A 20 -5.57 -7.00 -16.76
CA ARG A 20 -6.59 -7.47 -15.80
C ARG A 20 -6.96 -8.90 -16.13
N LEU A 21 -6.83 -9.78 -15.14
CA LEU A 21 -7.37 -11.14 -15.22
C LEU A 21 -8.74 -11.16 -14.54
N PRO A 22 -9.84 -11.30 -15.31
CA PRO A 22 -11.15 -11.50 -14.71
C PRO A 22 -11.18 -12.77 -13.85
N ALA A 23 -11.80 -12.72 -12.69
CA ALA A 23 -11.92 -13.89 -11.81
C ALA A 23 -12.70 -15.05 -12.48
N GLU A 24 -13.57 -14.72 -13.43
CA GLU A 24 -14.27 -15.69 -14.28
C GLU A 24 -13.30 -16.57 -15.10
N GLU A 25 -12.21 -16.00 -15.62
CA GLU A 25 -11.22 -16.73 -16.41
C GLU A 25 -10.53 -17.82 -15.58
N ILE A 26 -10.20 -17.52 -14.31
CA ILE A 26 -9.67 -18.52 -13.36
C ILE A 26 -10.73 -19.61 -13.08
N SER A 27 -11.98 -19.18 -12.87
CA SER A 27 -13.09 -20.09 -12.57
C SER A 27 -13.38 -21.08 -13.70
N LYS A 28 -13.28 -20.65 -14.97
CA LYS A 28 -13.45 -21.53 -16.15
C LYS A 28 -12.48 -22.70 -16.15
N VAL A 29 -11.26 -22.50 -15.66
CA VAL A 29 -10.20 -23.53 -15.67
C VAL A 29 -10.30 -24.43 -14.43
N TRP A 30 -10.47 -23.87 -13.23
CA TRP A 30 -10.30 -24.61 -11.99
C TRP A 30 -11.61 -24.93 -11.26
N ARG A 31 -12.65 -24.14 -11.44
CA ARG A 31 -13.92 -24.24 -10.68
C ARG A 31 -15.12 -23.93 -11.56
N ALA A 32 -15.22 -24.58 -12.72
CA ALA A 32 -16.36 -24.43 -13.62
C ALA A 32 -17.69 -24.60 -12.88
N GLY A 33 -18.61 -23.62 -13.05
CA GLY A 33 -19.92 -23.61 -12.37
C GLY A 33 -19.93 -22.93 -10.99
N GLN A 34 -18.83 -22.32 -10.56
CA GLN A 34 -18.84 -21.48 -9.35
C GLN A 34 -19.74 -20.25 -9.58
N ASP A 35 -20.47 -19.86 -8.53
CA ASP A 35 -21.24 -18.61 -8.50
C ASP A 35 -20.31 -17.39 -8.54
N LEU A 36 -20.29 -16.69 -9.66
CA LEU A 36 -19.41 -15.55 -9.92
C LEU A 36 -19.64 -14.37 -8.94
N ASP A 37 -20.89 -14.23 -8.43
CA ASP A 37 -21.22 -13.16 -7.48
C ASP A 37 -20.59 -13.39 -6.10
N LYS A 38 -20.16 -14.63 -5.82
CA LYS A 38 -19.48 -15.00 -4.56
C LYS A 38 -17.96 -14.90 -4.62
N LEU A 39 -17.39 -14.60 -5.79
CA LEU A 39 -15.95 -14.45 -5.92
C LEU A 39 -15.44 -13.29 -5.06
N PRO A 40 -14.21 -13.41 -4.51
CA PRO A 40 -13.65 -12.43 -3.58
C PRO A 40 -13.31 -11.08 -4.22
N VAL A 41 -13.05 -11.08 -5.53
CA VAL A 41 -12.79 -9.90 -6.37
C VAL A 41 -13.41 -10.13 -7.75
N LYS A 42 -13.64 -9.07 -8.53
CA LYS A 42 -14.12 -9.19 -9.91
C LYS A 42 -13.00 -9.50 -10.89
N GLU A 43 -11.90 -8.82 -10.73
CA GLU A 43 -10.69 -8.95 -11.53
C GLU A 43 -9.46 -8.57 -10.70
N LYS A 44 -8.29 -8.96 -11.17
CA LYS A 44 -7.03 -8.60 -10.54
C LYS A 44 -6.05 -8.01 -11.55
N SER A 45 -5.20 -7.08 -11.10
CA SER A 45 -4.09 -6.57 -11.89
C SER A 45 -2.97 -7.60 -11.98
N VAL A 46 -2.43 -7.77 -13.18
CA VAL A 46 -1.32 -8.70 -13.46
C VAL A 46 -0.23 -7.95 -14.21
N PRO A 47 1.06 -8.16 -13.85
CA PRO A 47 2.16 -7.54 -14.55
C PRO A 47 2.31 -8.12 -15.96
N SER A 48 2.87 -7.34 -16.89
CA SER A 48 3.37 -7.85 -18.16
C SER A 48 4.70 -8.58 -17.98
N ALA A 49 5.21 -9.21 -19.03
CA ALA A 49 6.45 -10.00 -18.97
C ALA A 49 7.70 -9.16 -18.63
N ASP A 50 7.63 -7.85 -18.80
CA ASP A 50 8.69 -6.87 -18.54
C ASP A 50 8.45 -6.06 -17.24
N GLU A 51 7.42 -6.40 -16.49
CA GLU A 51 7.08 -5.74 -15.21
C GLU A 51 7.36 -6.66 -14.01
N ASP A 52 8.00 -6.12 -13.00
CA ASP A 52 8.20 -6.73 -11.69
C ASP A 52 8.02 -5.67 -10.57
N SER A 53 8.17 -6.05 -9.31
CA SER A 53 8.04 -5.10 -8.20
C SER A 53 9.06 -3.96 -8.28
N LEU A 54 10.25 -4.19 -8.85
CA LEU A 54 11.28 -3.17 -9.02
C LEU A 54 10.92 -2.15 -10.11
N THR A 55 10.55 -2.61 -11.31
CA THR A 55 10.23 -1.72 -12.44
C THR A 55 8.99 -0.88 -12.15
N MET A 56 7.98 -1.47 -11.52
CA MET A 56 6.80 -0.75 -11.06
C MET A 56 7.11 0.25 -9.93
N ALA A 57 8.03 -0.10 -9.01
CA ALA A 57 8.48 0.79 -7.94
C ALA A 57 9.18 2.03 -8.49
N ILE A 58 9.98 1.90 -9.55
CA ILE A 58 10.63 3.03 -10.23
C ILE A 58 9.59 3.98 -10.81
N GLU A 59 8.58 3.48 -11.51
CA GLU A 59 7.53 4.32 -12.11
C GLU A 59 6.72 5.05 -11.03
N ALA A 60 6.29 4.36 -9.97
CA ALA A 60 5.59 4.99 -8.85
C ALA A 60 6.45 6.09 -8.19
N ALA A 61 7.74 5.83 -8.00
CA ALA A 61 8.67 6.77 -7.40
C ALA A 61 8.95 7.98 -8.31
N GLN A 62 9.05 7.80 -9.63
CA GLN A 62 9.14 8.91 -10.60
C GLN A 62 7.93 9.83 -10.51
N ASN A 63 6.72 9.25 -10.41
CA ASN A 63 5.49 10.00 -10.22
C ASN A 63 5.47 10.76 -8.89
N ALA A 64 5.99 10.16 -7.82
CA ALA A 64 6.12 10.83 -6.51
C ALA A 64 7.09 12.01 -6.56
N VAL A 65 8.27 11.84 -7.17
CA VAL A 65 9.27 12.92 -7.36
C VAL A 65 8.70 14.05 -8.22
N LYS A 66 8.04 13.71 -9.32
CA LYS A 66 7.41 14.70 -10.21
C LYS A 66 6.35 15.52 -9.49
N ARG A 67 5.51 14.85 -8.67
CA ARG A 67 4.47 15.52 -7.90
C ARG A 67 5.04 16.40 -6.79
N ALA A 68 6.11 15.96 -6.12
CA ALA A 68 6.80 16.72 -5.09
C ALA A 68 7.54 17.95 -5.65
N ASP A 69 7.91 17.93 -6.93
CA ASP A 69 8.69 18.97 -7.60
C ASP A 69 10.03 19.27 -6.89
N ILE A 70 10.71 18.23 -6.45
CA ILE A 70 12.01 18.33 -5.77
C ILE A 70 13.14 17.72 -6.61
N ASN A 71 14.37 18.18 -6.37
CA ASN A 71 15.56 17.55 -6.94
C ASN A 71 15.77 16.17 -6.24
N PRO A 72 15.77 15.03 -6.98
CA PRO A 72 15.98 13.71 -6.40
C PRO A 72 17.25 13.57 -5.56
N SER A 73 18.31 14.33 -5.89
CA SER A 73 19.59 14.33 -5.14
C SER A 73 19.47 14.82 -3.68
N LEU A 74 18.33 15.42 -3.31
CA LEU A 74 18.04 15.84 -1.93
C LEU A 74 17.48 14.70 -1.08
N ILE A 75 17.06 13.59 -1.70
CA ILE A 75 16.54 12.40 -0.98
C ILE A 75 17.73 11.65 -0.34
N ARG A 76 17.69 11.47 0.97
CA ARG A 76 18.77 10.88 1.74
C ARG A 76 18.51 9.48 2.27
N SER A 77 17.32 8.96 2.02
CA SER A 77 17.00 7.54 2.27
C SER A 77 15.98 7.01 1.28
N VAL A 78 16.12 5.75 0.91
CA VAL A 78 15.21 4.99 0.04
C VAL A 78 14.86 3.69 0.72
N TRP A 79 13.59 3.53 1.10
CA TRP A 79 13.04 2.37 1.78
C TRP A 79 12.02 1.68 0.89
N VAL A 80 12.21 0.39 0.62
CA VAL A 80 11.27 -0.39 -0.21
C VAL A 80 10.69 -1.53 0.62
N GLY A 81 9.39 -1.52 0.84
CA GLY A 81 8.64 -2.60 1.46
C GLY A 81 7.96 -3.48 0.42
N SER A 82 8.25 -4.78 0.44
CA SER A 82 7.72 -5.76 -0.49
C SER A 82 7.88 -7.18 0.07
N GLU A 83 7.01 -8.11 -0.31
CA GLU A 83 7.22 -9.55 -0.09
C GLU A 83 7.57 -10.30 -1.39
N SER A 84 7.75 -9.55 -2.48
CA SER A 84 8.05 -10.05 -3.83
C SER A 84 9.21 -9.33 -4.49
N HIS A 85 10.28 -9.04 -3.72
CA HIS A 85 11.53 -8.50 -4.26
C HIS A 85 12.09 -9.41 -5.37
N PRO A 86 12.57 -8.87 -6.50
CA PRO A 86 13.06 -9.70 -7.60
C PRO A 86 14.34 -10.46 -7.26
N TYR A 87 15.10 -10.00 -6.25
CA TYR A 87 16.34 -10.63 -5.81
C TYR A 87 16.28 -11.01 -4.34
N ALA A 88 16.75 -12.20 -3.99
CA ALA A 88 16.83 -12.65 -2.60
C ALA A 88 17.94 -11.94 -1.79
N VAL A 89 18.97 -11.41 -2.43
CA VAL A 89 20.17 -10.83 -1.78
C VAL A 89 20.58 -9.46 -2.34
N LYS A 90 20.02 -8.97 -3.42
CA LYS A 90 20.32 -7.64 -3.97
C LYS A 90 19.22 -6.68 -3.61
N PRO A 91 19.50 -5.51 -2.97
CA PRO A 91 18.45 -4.58 -2.58
C PRO A 91 17.73 -3.96 -3.80
N THR A 92 16.41 -3.95 -3.80
CA THR A 92 15.55 -3.22 -4.74
C THR A 92 15.78 -1.71 -4.62
N SER A 93 15.88 -1.23 -3.39
CA SER A 93 16.06 0.18 -3.05
C SER A 93 17.29 0.84 -3.68
N THR A 94 18.40 0.11 -3.82
CA THR A 94 19.62 0.66 -4.46
C THR A 94 19.44 0.85 -5.96
N ILE A 95 18.69 -0.03 -6.62
CA ILE A 95 18.41 0.08 -8.05
C ILE A 95 17.47 1.25 -8.31
N VAL A 96 16.42 1.40 -7.47
CA VAL A 96 15.52 2.56 -7.52
C VAL A 96 16.30 3.85 -7.31
N ALA A 97 17.18 3.93 -6.29
CA ALA A 97 18.00 5.10 -6.02
C ALA A 97 18.87 5.49 -7.23
N GLN A 98 19.47 4.50 -7.89
CA GLN A 98 20.27 4.73 -9.10
C GLN A 98 19.42 5.22 -10.27
N ALA A 99 18.28 4.59 -10.51
CA ALA A 99 17.38 4.92 -11.63
C ALA A 99 16.81 6.35 -11.53
N LEU A 100 16.59 6.84 -10.30
CA LEU A 100 16.06 8.17 -10.03
C LEU A 100 17.13 9.27 -9.87
N GLY A 101 18.42 8.94 -9.94
CA GLY A 101 19.50 9.90 -9.72
C GLY A 101 19.65 10.33 -8.24
N ILE A 102 19.16 9.53 -7.30
CA ILE A 102 19.31 9.74 -5.85
C ILE A 102 20.71 9.31 -5.38
N ALA A 103 21.21 8.19 -5.91
CA ALA A 103 22.53 7.66 -5.58
C ALA A 103 23.65 8.63 -6.05
N PRO A 104 24.88 8.58 -5.44
CA PRO A 104 25.33 7.66 -4.40
C PRO A 104 25.16 8.13 -2.95
N HIS A 105 24.73 9.36 -2.71
CA HIS A 105 24.75 9.99 -1.38
C HIS A 105 23.44 9.77 -0.61
N THR A 106 23.02 8.51 -0.46
CA THR A 106 21.79 8.12 0.22
C THR A 106 21.98 6.80 0.98
N THR A 107 21.19 6.57 2.02
CA THR A 107 21.05 5.24 2.60
C THR A 107 19.88 4.50 1.92
N ALA A 108 19.96 3.18 1.82
CA ALA A 108 18.92 2.39 1.16
C ALA A 108 18.80 1.00 1.80
N ALA A 109 17.58 0.54 2.00
CA ALA A 109 17.28 -0.82 2.46
C ALA A 109 15.89 -1.28 2.02
N ASP A 110 15.73 -2.59 1.99
CA ASP A 110 14.45 -3.24 1.73
C ASP A 110 13.87 -3.77 3.04
N PHE A 111 12.53 -3.66 3.19
CA PHE A 111 11.79 -4.16 4.34
C PHE A 111 10.97 -5.39 3.95
N GLU A 112 10.98 -6.38 4.84
CA GLU A 112 10.18 -7.60 4.78
C GLU A 112 9.23 -7.62 5.97
N PHE A 113 7.93 -7.55 5.73
CA PHE A 113 6.86 -7.73 6.73
C PHE A 113 5.54 -8.08 6.04
N ALA A 114 5.56 -9.05 5.15
CA ALA A 114 4.37 -9.40 4.36
C ALA A 114 3.64 -8.12 3.86
N CYS A 115 2.31 -8.09 3.90
CA CYS A 115 1.52 -6.96 3.39
C CYS A 115 1.69 -5.62 4.16
N LYS A 116 2.39 -5.62 5.33
CA LYS A 116 2.71 -4.42 6.12
C LYS A 116 4.04 -3.78 5.74
N ALA A 117 4.89 -4.47 4.97
CA ALA A 117 6.25 -4.01 4.64
C ALA A 117 6.30 -2.57 4.09
N GLY A 118 5.28 -2.17 3.32
CA GLY A 118 5.19 -0.82 2.77
C GLY A 118 4.94 0.26 3.81
N THR A 119 4.14 0.01 4.82
CA THR A 119 3.93 0.98 5.90
C THR A 119 5.09 1.00 6.88
N GLU A 120 5.88 -0.07 7.01
CA GLU A 120 7.18 -0.03 7.69
C GLU A 120 8.14 0.94 6.97
N ALA A 121 8.19 0.91 5.64
CA ALA A 121 8.99 1.84 4.86
C ALA A 121 8.53 3.31 5.10
N ILE A 122 7.22 3.57 5.17
CA ILE A 122 6.67 4.88 5.51
C ILE A 122 7.08 5.28 6.95
N GLN A 123 6.96 4.36 7.92
CA GLN A 123 7.33 4.62 9.31
C GLN A 123 8.82 4.94 9.46
N ALA A 124 9.69 4.19 8.76
CA ALA A 124 11.12 4.46 8.73
C ALA A 124 11.44 5.84 8.12
N ALA A 125 10.77 6.19 7.02
CA ALA A 125 10.93 7.49 6.37
C ALA A 125 10.50 8.65 7.28
N LEU A 126 9.36 8.51 7.97
CA LEU A 126 8.89 9.48 8.96
C LEU A 126 9.88 9.65 10.12
N GLY A 127 10.44 8.55 10.63
CA GLY A 127 11.45 8.58 11.68
C GLY A 127 12.74 9.26 11.21
N PHE A 128 13.20 8.96 9.99
CA PHE A 128 14.43 9.50 9.42
C PHE A 128 14.37 11.01 9.18
N VAL A 129 13.28 11.49 8.59
CA VAL A 129 13.03 12.94 8.40
C VAL A 129 12.71 13.62 9.73
N GLY A 130 11.88 12.97 10.55
CA GLY A 130 11.45 13.49 11.85
C GLY A 130 12.56 13.63 12.89
N SER A 131 13.68 12.91 12.74
CA SER A 131 14.89 13.03 13.56
C SER A 131 15.88 14.09 13.05
N TYR A 132 15.58 14.80 11.97
CA TYR A 132 16.48 15.74 11.27
C TYR A 132 17.72 15.10 10.63
N MET A 133 17.73 13.76 10.40
CA MET A 133 18.82 13.11 9.67
C MET A 133 18.78 13.42 8.16
N ALA A 134 17.62 13.76 7.63
CA ALA A 134 17.43 14.19 6.24
C ALA A 134 16.25 15.15 6.12
N ASP A 135 16.22 15.89 5.01
CA ASP A 135 15.03 16.69 4.65
C ASP A 135 14.01 15.85 3.88
N TYR A 136 14.46 14.92 3.04
CA TYR A 136 13.55 14.05 2.28
C TYR A 136 13.96 12.58 2.36
N SER A 137 12.94 11.72 2.43
CA SER A 137 13.05 10.26 2.41
C SER A 137 12.01 9.71 1.43
N LEU A 138 12.40 8.70 0.65
CA LEU A 138 11.51 7.97 -0.26
C LEU A 138 11.10 6.65 0.38
N ALA A 139 9.81 6.44 0.55
CA ALA A 139 9.20 5.19 0.97
C ALA A 139 8.40 4.58 -0.18
N ILE A 140 8.63 3.32 -0.49
CA ILE A 140 7.98 2.59 -1.58
C ILE A 140 7.33 1.33 -1.03
N SER A 141 6.20 0.99 -1.60
CA SER A 141 5.37 -0.13 -1.24
C SER A 141 4.86 -0.79 -2.52
N MET A 142 5.43 -1.94 -2.91
CA MET A 142 5.16 -2.52 -4.23
C MET A 142 5.24 -4.04 -4.21
N ASP A 143 4.22 -4.70 -4.77
CA ASP A 143 4.23 -6.16 -4.92
C ASP A 143 3.72 -6.66 -6.27
N THR A 144 4.16 -7.88 -6.60
CA THR A 144 3.70 -8.70 -7.73
C THR A 144 3.37 -10.12 -7.25
N ALA A 145 2.64 -10.22 -6.15
CA ALA A 145 2.38 -11.51 -5.51
C ALA A 145 1.50 -12.42 -6.39
N GLN A 146 1.79 -13.71 -6.34
CA GLN A 146 1.05 -14.74 -7.07
C GLN A 146 0.53 -15.83 -6.14
N GLY A 147 -0.72 -16.24 -6.35
CA GLY A 147 -1.30 -17.43 -5.74
C GLY A 147 -0.93 -18.71 -6.50
N ARG A 148 -1.01 -19.86 -5.82
CA ARG A 148 -0.89 -21.16 -6.48
C ARG A 148 -2.05 -21.33 -7.47
N PRO A 149 -1.81 -21.81 -8.71
CA PRO A 149 -2.88 -22.11 -9.65
C PRO A 149 -3.98 -23.00 -9.05
N GLY A 150 -5.23 -22.57 -9.19
CA GLY A 150 -6.40 -23.23 -8.62
C GLY A 150 -6.66 -22.98 -7.13
N ASP A 151 -5.80 -22.25 -6.43
CA ASP A 151 -5.98 -21.91 -5.01
C ASP A 151 -6.86 -20.64 -4.84
N ALA A 152 -7.39 -20.44 -3.65
CA ALA A 152 -8.16 -19.25 -3.29
C ALA A 152 -7.36 -17.95 -3.43
N LEU A 153 -6.06 -17.99 -3.15
CA LEU A 153 -5.16 -16.85 -3.29
C LEU A 153 -4.96 -16.41 -4.74
N GLU A 154 -5.06 -17.34 -5.71
CA GLU A 154 -4.92 -16.96 -7.12
C GLU A 154 -5.96 -15.93 -7.56
N TYR A 155 -7.17 -16.00 -7.00
CA TYR A 155 -8.24 -15.06 -7.33
C TYR A 155 -7.95 -13.62 -6.87
N THR A 156 -7.19 -13.46 -5.79
CA THR A 156 -6.98 -12.15 -5.15
C THR A 156 -5.59 -11.59 -5.32
N ALA A 157 -4.56 -12.44 -5.44
CA ALA A 157 -3.17 -12.02 -5.53
C ALA A 157 -2.92 -11.20 -6.80
N ALA A 158 -2.50 -9.96 -6.64
CA ALA A 158 -2.42 -8.94 -7.67
C ALA A 158 -1.09 -8.17 -7.62
N ALA A 159 -0.88 -7.28 -8.59
CA ALA A 159 0.30 -6.45 -8.70
C ALA A 159 -0.04 -4.96 -8.64
N GLY A 160 0.83 -4.17 -8.01
CA GLY A 160 0.72 -2.72 -7.92
C GLY A 160 1.21 -2.17 -6.58
N GLY A 161 1.24 -0.86 -6.48
CA GLY A 161 1.67 -0.19 -5.26
C GLY A 161 1.86 1.31 -5.40
N ALA A 162 2.55 1.89 -4.43
CA ALA A 162 2.71 3.32 -4.28
C ALA A 162 4.10 3.72 -3.78
N ALA A 163 4.46 4.97 -4.00
CA ALA A 163 5.64 5.62 -3.47
C ALA A 163 5.30 6.97 -2.84
N TYR A 164 6.02 7.34 -1.77
CA TYR A 164 5.81 8.56 -1.02
C TYR A 164 7.13 9.26 -0.76
N ILE A 165 7.17 10.54 -1.01
CA ILE A 165 8.24 11.42 -0.55
C ILE A 165 7.80 12.02 0.78
N ILE A 166 8.50 11.65 1.84
CA ILE A 166 8.32 12.22 3.17
C ILE A 166 9.28 13.39 3.33
N GLY A 167 8.78 14.51 3.85
CA GLY A 167 9.54 15.73 4.03
C GLY A 167 8.97 16.64 5.10
N PRO A 168 9.45 17.90 5.18
CA PRO A 168 8.98 18.87 6.16
C PRO A 168 7.48 19.19 6.00
N SER A 169 6.75 19.35 7.11
CA SER A 169 5.32 19.65 7.10
C SER A 169 4.95 20.88 6.28
N LYS A 170 5.79 21.91 6.32
CA LYS A 170 5.61 23.17 5.54
C LYS A 170 5.57 22.96 4.02
N GLU A 171 6.08 21.83 3.53
CA GLU A 171 6.12 21.45 2.11
C GLU A 171 5.13 20.35 1.78
N SER A 172 4.53 19.76 2.80
CA SER A 172 3.68 18.57 2.67
C SER A 172 2.26 18.90 2.18
N ILE A 173 1.73 18.00 1.36
CA ILE A 173 0.33 17.99 0.93
C ILE A 173 -0.59 17.34 1.97
N ALA A 174 -0.01 16.46 2.81
CA ALA A 174 -0.68 15.86 3.96
C ALA A 174 0.33 15.72 5.11
N VAL A 175 0.02 16.31 6.26
CA VAL A 175 0.87 16.27 7.45
C VAL A 175 0.45 15.09 8.31
N ILE A 176 1.42 14.36 8.89
CA ILE A 176 1.12 13.31 9.85
C ILE A 176 0.83 13.91 11.23
N GLU A 177 -0.27 13.48 11.86
CA GLU A 177 -0.58 13.81 13.26
C GLU A 177 0.11 12.82 14.21
N SER A 178 -0.04 11.52 13.94
CA SER A 178 0.58 10.44 14.72
C SER A 178 0.52 9.12 13.96
N SER A 179 1.28 8.14 14.42
CA SER A 179 1.17 6.74 14.01
C SER A 179 1.19 5.81 15.22
N TYR A 180 0.64 4.61 15.04
CA TYR A 180 0.66 3.55 16.02
C TYR A 180 0.90 2.20 15.35
N SER A 181 1.81 1.40 15.89
CA SER A 181 2.07 0.04 15.42
C SER A 181 1.68 -0.97 16.50
N TYR A 182 0.97 -2.01 16.09
CA TYR A 182 0.60 -3.14 16.95
C TYR A 182 1.15 -4.42 16.34
N VAL A 183 2.06 -5.10 17.04
CA VAL A 183 2.80 -6.26 16.52
C VAL A 183 2.72 -7.41 17.52
N THR A 184 2.44 -8.61 17.00
CA THR A 184 2.52 -9.88 17.73
C THR A 184 3.19 -10.93 16.82
N ASP A 185 3.11 -12.20 17.21
CA ASP A 185 3.48 -13.33 16.35
C ASP A 185 2.26 -14.20 16.07
N THR A 186 1.94 -14.43 14.79
CA THR A 186 0.85 -15.31 14.35
C THR A 186 1.30 -16.19 13.17
N PRO A 187 0.92 -17.49 13.15
CA PRO A 187 1.27 -18.39 12.05
C PRO A 187 0.20 -18.38 10.95
N ASP A 188 -0.31 -17.20 10.57
CA ASP A 188 -1.49 -17.10 9.70
C ASP A 188 -1.18 -17.20 8.21
N TYR A 189 -0.03 -16.69 7.78
CA TYR A 189 0.43 -16.71 6.40
C TYR A 189 1.96 -16.60 6.37
N PHE A 190 2.62 -17.47 5.63
CA PHE A 190 4.07 -17.49 5.52
C PHE A 190 4.55 -18.24 4.29
N ARG A 191 5.78 -17.96 3.85
CA ARG A 191 6.48 -18.73 2.82
C ARG A 191 7.92 -18.98 3.26
N ARG A 192 8.30 -20.23 3.40
CA ARG A 192 9.69 -20.61 3.71
C ARG A 192 10.58 -20.46 2.46
N SER A 193 11.90 -20.34 2.68
CA SER A 193 12.89 -20.43 1.60
C SER A 193 12.65 -21.69 0.77
N TYR A 194 12.80 -21.57 -0.55
CA TYR A 194 12.59 -22.65 -1.53
C TYR A 194 11.14 -23.08 -1.75
N GLN A 195 10.16 -22.52 -1.05
CA GLN A 195 8.75 -22.69 -1.42
C GLN A 195 8.39 -21.72 -2.54
N LYS A 196 7.65 -22.20 -3.56
CA LYS A 196 7.20 -21.35 -4.67
C LYS A 196 6.02 -20.46 -4.28
N TYR A 197 5.11 -20.97 -3.47
CA TYR A 197 3.88 -20.31 -3.05
C TYR A 197 3.76 -20.27 -1.53
N PRO A 198 3.09 -19.26 -0.97
CA PRO A 198 2.85 -19.17 0.45
C PRO A 198 1.81 -20.19 0.94
N ASP A 199 1.88 -20.51 2.22
CA ASP A 199 0.87 -21.27 2.96
C ASP A 199 -0.04 -20.32 3.74
N LEU A 200 -1.34 -20.59 3.73
CA LEU A 200 -2.36 -19.82 4.44
C LEU A 200 -3.02 -20.70 5.52
N ALA A 201 -2.86 -20.31 6.78
CA ALA A 201 -3.46 -21.03 7.92
C ALA A 201 -4.89 -20.55 8.22
N ASN A 202 -5.73 -20.50 7.22
CA ASN A 202 -7.14 -20.14 7.14
C ASN A 202 -7.79 -19.54 8.41
N ARG A 203 -8.08 -20.35 9.45
CA ARG A 203 -8.77 -19.90 10.66
C ARG A 203 -7.97 -18.91 11.51
N PHE A 204 -6.64 -18.88 11.39
CA PHE A 204 -5.77 -17.95 12.11
C PHE A 204 -5.61 -16.62 11.40
N SER A 205 -5.95 -16.52 10.12
CA SER A 205 -5.77 -15.32 9.30
C SER A 205 -6.91 -14.29 9.46
N VAL A 206 -8.05 -14.67 10.01
CA VAL A 206 -9.27 -13.83 10.06
C VAL A 206 -9.35 -13.06 11.37
N GLU A 207 -10.04 -13.61 12.38
CA GLU A 207 -10.26 -12.90 13.66
C GLU A 207 -8.97 -12.74 14.48
N PRO A 208 -8.12 -13.76 14.67
CA PRO A 208 -6.93 -13.62 15.49
C PRO A 208 -5.84 -12.73 14.87
N ALA A 209 -5.78 -12.62 13.55
CA ALA A 209 -4.78 -11.85 12.84
C ALA A 209 -5.34 -10.53 12.31
N TYR A 210 -6.02 -10.52 11.17
CA TYR A 210 -6.46 -9.30 10.47
C TYR A 210 -7.31 -8.38 11.35
N PHE A 211 -8.43 -8.89 11.89
CA PHE A 211 -9.37 -8.05 12.65
C PHE A 211 -8.79 -7.60 13.98
N HIS A 212 -8.12 -8.50 14.70
CA HIS A 212 -7.49 -8.18 15.97
C HIS A 212 -6.45 -7.06 15.86
N HIS A 213 -5.51 -7.17 14.90
CA HIS A 213 -4.41 -6.21 14.77
C HIS A 213 -4.88 -4.84 14.27
N ILE A 214 -5.74 -4.81 13.26
CA ILE A 214 -6.29 -3.54 12.76
C ILE A 214 -7.15 -2.85 13.84
N THR A 215 -7.97 -3.60 14.56
CA THR A 215 -8.77 -3.02 15.64
C THR A 215 -7.88 -2.36 16.68
N ASN A 216 -6.86 -3.08 17.17
CA ASN A 216 -5.99 -2.53 18.22
C ASN A 216 -5.20 -1.31 17.71
N SER A 217 -4.62 -1.37 16.51
CA SER A 217 -3.82 -0.25 15.99
C SER A 217 -4.68 0.99 15.72
N ALA A 218 -5.83 0.83 15.07
CA ALA A 218 -6.71 1.95 14.73
C ALA A 218 -7.38 2.56 15.96
N THR A 219 -7.89 1.73 16.88
CA THR A 219 -8.54 2.21 18.10
C THR A 219 -7.56 2.95 18.99
N THR A 220 -6.38 2.39 19.24
CA THR A 220 -5.36 3.04 20.09
C THR A 220 -4.89 4.35 19.48
N LEU A 221 -4.67 4.42 18.15
CA LEU A 221 -4.32 5.69 17.52
C LEU A 221 -5.40 6.75 17.71
N MET A 222 -6.67 6.40 17.50
CA MET A 222 -7.79 7.33 17.68
C MET A 222 -7.92 7.78 19.12
N GLU A 223 -7.77 6.87 20.10
CA GLU A 223 -7.79 7.19 21.53
C GLU A 223 -6.66 8.14 21.93
N GLU A 224 -5.41 7.87 21.50
CA GLU A 224 -4.25 8.74 21.76
C GLU A 224 -4.43 10.17 21.20
N LEU A 225 -5.15 10.31 20.08
CA LEU A 225 -5.45 11.59 19.44
C LEU A 225 -6.76 12.24 19.94
N GLY A 226 -7.56 11.53 20.74
CA GLY A 226 -8.89 11.98 21.14
C GLY A 226 -9.89 12.09 19.99
N LEU A 227 -9.71 11.27 18.94
CA LEU A 227 -10.51 11.29 17.72
C LEU A 227 -11.54 10.16 17.70
N LYS A 228 -12.58 10.35 16.88
CA LYS A 228 -13.64 9.38 16.58
C LYS A 228 -13.65 9.09 15.08
N PRO A 229 -14.23 7.97 14.63
CA PRO A 229 -14.36 7.68 13.19
C PRO A 229 -15.03 8.80 12.38
N SER A 230 -15.97 9.53 12.98
CA SER A 230 -16.64 10.69 12.35
C SER A 230 -15.73 11.89 12.09
N ASP A 231 -14.54 11.95 12.72
CA ASP A 231 -13.59 13.04 12.54
C ASP A 231 -12.68 12.84 11.32
N PHE A 232 -12.78 11.67 10.67
CA PHE A 232 -12.07 11.34 9.45
C PHE A 232 -12.96 11.52 8.23
N ALA A 233 -12.48 12.24 7.22
CA ALA A 233 -13.14 12.31 5.91
C ALA A 233 -12.99 11.00 5.14
N HIS A 234 -11.84 10.34 5.28
CA HIS A 234 -11.52 9.10 4.59
C HIS A 234 -10.83 8.11 5.51
N ALA A 235 -11.07 6.80 5.26
CA ALA A 235 -10.35 5.72 5.92
C ALA A 235 -9.92 4.66 4.89
N VAL A 236 -8.68 4.21 4.98
CA VAL A 236 -8.08 3.18 4.12
C VAL A 236 -7.63 2.03 4.99
N PHE A 237 -8.10 0.83 4.69
CA PHE A 237 -7.68 -0.40 5.37
C PHE A 237 -7.00 -1.34 4.38
N HIS A 238 -6.11 -2.20 4.86
CA HIS A 238 -5.57 -3.29 4.06
C HIS A 238 -6.68 -4.16 3.46
N GLN A 239 -6.55 -4.56 2.19
CA GLN A 239 -7.60 -5.14 1.36
C GLN A 239 -7.22 -6.52 0.82
N PRO A 240 -7.21 -7.59 1.65
CA PRO A 240 -6.95 -8.94 1.15
C PRO A 240 -8.06 -9.47 0.23
N ASN A 241 -9.22 -8.85 0.31
CA ASN A 241 -10.42 -9.08 -0.52
C ASN A 241 -11.40 -7.92 -0.32
N THR A 242 -12.55 -7.98 -1.00
CA THR A 242 -13.59 -6.94 -0.94
C THR A 242 -14.34 -6.88 0.41
N LYS A 243 -14.41 -8.00 1.15
CA LYS A 243 -15.28 -8.13 2.34
C LYS A 243 -14.61 -7.63 3.62
N PHE A 244 -13.31 -7.89 3.79
CA PHE A 244 -12.58 -7.59 5.03
C PHE A 244 -12.53 -6.10 5.36
N PRO A 245 -12.11 -5.21 4.44
CA PRO A 245 -12.07 -3.77 4.73
C PRO A 245 -13.47 -3.19 5.03
N ARG A 246 -14.52 -3.69 4.40
CA ARG A 246 -15.91 -3.28 4.70
C ARG A 246 -16.37 -3.75 6.08
N LYS A 247 -15.99 -4.98 6.48
CA LYS A 247 -16.34 -5.52 7.80
C LYS A 247 -15.63 -4.75 8.91
N ILE A 248 -14.31 -4.53 8.79
CA ILE A 248 -13.53 -3.83 9.83
C ILE A 248 -13.94 -2.36 9.93
N ALA A 249 -14.17 -1.67 8.83
CA ALA A 249 -14.67 -0.30 8.84
C ALA A 249 -15.96 -0.17 9.64
N ARG A 250 -16.95 -1.04 9.38
CA ARG A 250 -18.21 -1.07 10.12
C ARG A 250 -18.02 -1.38 11.61
N GLN A 251 -17.13 -2.31 11.96
CA GLN A 251 -16.81 -2.65 13.35
C GLN A 251 -16.21 -1.47 14.12
N LEU A 252 -15.37 -0.68 13.45
CA LEU A 252 -14.74 0.51 14.01
C LEU A 252 -15.66 1.75 13.98
N GLY A 253 -16.83 1.69 13.32
CA GLY A 253 -17.79 2.80 13.25
C GLY A 253 -17.62 3.74 12.06
N PHE A 254 -16.83 3.35 11.03
CA PHE A 254 -16.72 4.08 9.77
C PHE A 254 -17.88 3.77 8.84
N THR A 255 -18.29 4.75 8.06
CA THR A 255 -19.35 4.62 7.05
C THR A 255 -18.79 4.05 5.73
N PRO A 256 -19.64 3.49 4.85
CA PRO A 256 -19.22 3.05 3.53
C PRO A 256 -18.59 4.16 2.67
N GLU A 257 -19.08 5.38 2.78
CA GLU A 257 -18.63 6.55 2.03
C GLU A 257 -17.18 6.91 2.38
N GLN A 258 -16.80 6.82 3.68
CA GLN A 258 -15.44 7.12 4.15
C GLN A 258 -14.38 6.16 3.57
N ILE A 259 -14.76 4.92 3.23
CA ILE A 259 -13.82 3.92 2.72
C ILE A 259 -13.88 3.74 1.21
N GLN A 260 -14.89 4.27 0.53
CA GLN A 260 -15.20 3.96 -0.87
C GLN A 260 -14.04 4.27 -1.81
N THR A 261 -13.44 5.44 -1.67
CA THR A 261 -12.34 5.89 -2.56
C THR A 261 -11.10 5.01 -2.44
N GLY A 262 -10.71 4.64 -1.21
CA GLY A 262 -9.55 3.80 -0.96
C GLY A 262 -9.79 2.29 -1.18
N LEU A 263 -11.05 1.86 -1.43
CA LEU A 263 -11.41 0.45 -1.61
C LEU A 263 -11.20 0.01 -3.08
N LEU A 264 -9.99 -0.38 -3.43
CA LEU A 264 -9.58 -0.73 -4.78
C LEU A 264 -9.65 -2.23 -5.10
N ALA A 265 -9.59 -3.10 -4.10
CA ALA A 265 -9.58 -4.55 -4.27
C ALA A 265 -10.70 -5.12 -5.19
N PRO A 266 -11.92 -4.56 -5.25
CA PRO A 266 -12.93 -5.03 -6.20
C PRO A 266 -12.51 -4.95 -7.67
N ARG A 267 -11.61 -4.02 -8.02
CA ARG A 267 -11.20 -3.67 -9.40
C ARG A 267 -9.80 -4.15 -9.77
N ILE A 268 -8.92 -4.35 -8.78
CA ILE A 268 -7.51 -4.66 -9.04
C ILE A 268 -6.99 -5.84 -8.22
N GLY A 269 -7.76 -6.40 -7.29
CA GLY A 269 -7.30 -7.44 -6.38
C GLY A 269 -6.51 -6.91 -5.19
N ASN A 270 -5.82 -7.82 -4.49
CA ASN A 270 -4.94 -7.53 -3.35
C ASN A 270 -3.50 -7.32 -3.85
N THR A 271 -2.99 -6.11 -3.75
CA THR A 271 -1.61 -5.76 -4.09
C THR A 271 -0.65 -5.87 -2.90
N TYR A 272 -1.00 -6.65 -1.89
CA TYR A 272 -0.19 -7.02 -0.72
C TYR A 272 0.42 -5.80 -0.01
N ALA A 273 1.75 -5.66 0.06
CA ALA A 273 2.37 -4.50 0.69
C ALA A 273 1.91 -3.17 0.06
N GLY A 274 1.62 -3.16 -1.24
CA GLY A 274 1.05 -2.02 -1.95
C GLY A 274 -0.42 -1.71 -1.64
N SER A 275 -1.16 -2.60 -0.98
CA SER A 275 -2.62 -2.55 -0.90
C SER A 275 -3.17 -1.30 -0.20
N SER A 276 -2.82 -1.09 1.06
CA SER A 276 -3.26 0.11 1.79
C SER A 276 -2.56 1.40 1.32
N PRO A 277 -1.24 1.40 1.00
CA PRO A 277 -0.61 2.59 0.42
C PRO A 277 -1.24 3.00 -0.92
N LEU A 278 -1.55 2.07 -1.81
CA LEU A 278 -2.24 2.40 -3.07
C LEU A 278 -3.66 2.97 -2.82
N GLY A 279 -4.37 2.47 -1.82
CA GLY A 279 -5.63 3.05 -1.37
C GLY A 279 -5.48 4.50 -0.88
N LEU A 280 -4.37 4.80 -0.21
CA LEU A 280 -4.06 6.17 0.23
C LEU A 280 -3.78 7.10 -0.96
N THR A 281 -3.08 6.66 -2.01
CA THR A 281 -2.88 7.51 -3.21
C THR A 281 -4.20 7.85 -3.88
N ALA A 282 -5.14 6.90 -3.98
CA ALA A 282 -6.47 7.17 -4.52
C ALA A 282 -7.26 8.20 -3.68
N VAL A 283 -7.10 8.17 -2.36
CA VAL A 283 -7.69 9.18 -1.47
C VAL A 283 -7.01 10.54 -1.66
N LEU A 284 -5.68 10.58 -1.71
CA LEU A 284 -4.93 11.82 -1.92
C LEU A 284 -5.25 12.47 -3.27
N ASP A 285 -5.60 11.70 -4.30
CA ASP A 285 -6.01 12.20 -5.61
C ASP A 285 -7.31 13.04 -5.57
N ILE A 286 -8.15 12.90 -4.51
CA ILE A 286 -9.44 13.60 -4.39
C ILE A 286 -9.61 14.37 -3.08
N ALA A 287 -8.71 14.22 -2.12
CA ALA A 287 -8.81 14.85 -0.81
C ALA A 287 -8.78 16.39 -0.93
N LYS A 288 -9.44 17.04 0.01
CA LYS A 288 -9.53 18.50 0.10
C LYS A 288 -8.71 19.01 1.29
N PRO A 289 -8.28 20.27 1.28
CA PRO A 289 -7.67 20.87 2.44
C PRO A 289 -8.50 20.66 3.71
N GLY A 290 -7.85 20.22 4.77
CA GLY A 290 -8.48 19.91 6.06
C GLY A 290 -9.05 18.49 6.19
N ASP A 291 -9.13 17.70 5.11
CA ASP A 291 -9.57 16.31 5.19
C ASP A 291 -8.60 15.50 6.06
N ARG A 292 -9.13 14.85 7.10
CA ARG A 292 -8.38 13.89 7.91
C ARG A 292 -8.55 12.50 7.35
N ILE A 293 -7.43 11.78 7.20
CA ILE A 293 -7.34 10.48 6.54
C ILE A 293 -6.73 9.46 7.51
N LEU A 294 -7.45 8.36 7.77
CA LEU A 294 -6.91 7.18 8.44
C LEU A 294 -6.32 6.24 7.39
N LEU A 295 -5.06 5.84 7.57
CA LEU A 295 -4.44 4.72 6.87
C LEU A 295 -4.20 3.60 7.87
N CYS A 296 -4.71 2.40 7.60
CA CYS A 296 -4.46 1.24 8.44
C CYS A 296 -4.04 0.05 7.60
N SER A 297 -2.79 -0.39 7.78
CA SER A 297 -2.23 -1.58 7.13
C SER A 297 -2.41 -2.82 7.99
N PHE A 298 -2.15 -3.97 7.39
CA PHE A 298 -1.99 -5.24 8.08
C PHE A 298 -1.01 -6.10 7.31
N GLY A 299 -0.12 -6.78 8.01
CA GLY A 299 0.75 -7.81 7.48
C GLY A 299 0.68 -9.06 8.34
N SER A 300 0.59 -10.21 7.68
CA SER A 300 0.59 -11.50 8.33
C SER A 300 1.91 -11.74 9.06
N GLY A 301 1.84 -12.50 10.13
CA GLY A 301 3.00 -12.81 10.92
C GLY A 301 3.00 -12.39 12.40
N ALA A 302 2.36 -11.32 12.94
CA ALA A 302 1.52 -10.33 12.29
C ALA A 302 1.72 -8.94 12.90
N GLY A 303 1.26 -7.93 12.17
CA GLY A 303 1.26 -6.55 12.66
C GLY A 303 0.31 -5.67 11.85
N ALA A 304 -0.06 -4.53 12.43
CA ALA A 304 -0.80 -3.46 11.77
C ALA A 304 -0.23 -2.11 12.15
N ASP A 305 -0.14 -1.20 11.18
CA ASP A 305 0.13 0.21 11.43
C ASP A 305 -1.13 1.03 11.19
N ALA A 306 -1.33 2.03 12.02
CA ALA A 306 -2.32 3.06 11.82
C ALA A 306 -1.63 4.44 11.77
N PHE A 307 -2.04 5.27 10.82
CA PHE A 307 -1.56 6.65 10.63
C PHE A 307 -2.75 7.59 10.51
N SER A 308 -2.63 8.76 11.12
CA SER A 308 -3.54 9.88 10.89
C SER A 308 -2.83 10.98 10.13
N PHE A 309 -3.38 11.35 8.97
CA PHE A 309 -2.90 12.46 8.13
C PHE A 309 -3.96 13.54 8.02
N VAL A 310 -3.53 14.79 7.89
CA VAL A 310 -4.40 15.93 7.57
C VAL A 310 -3.90 16.57 6.28
N ALA A 311 -4.78 16.65 5.28
CA ALA A 311 -4.50 17.29 4.01
C ALA A 311 -4.33 18.80 4.20
N THR A 312 -3.32 19.38 3.57
CA THR A 312 -3.03 20.82 3.61
C THR A 312 -3.58 21.53 2.38
N ASP A 313 -3.53 22.87 2.36
CA ASP A 313 -3.93 23.67 1.19
C ASP A 313 -3.13 23.33 -0.07
N LYS A 314 -1.89 22.84 0.08
CA LYS A 314 -1.01 22.45 -1.04
C LYS A 314 -1.53 21.27 -1.84
N ILE A 315 -2.42 20.46 -1.28
CA ILE A 315 -2.94 19.28 -1.98
C ILE A 315 -3.63 19.67 -3.29
N SER A 316 -4.37 20.76 -3.30
CA SER A 316 -5.10 21.25 -4.48
C SER A 316 -4.18 21.60 -5.67
N ASP A 317 -2.95 22.06 -5.37
CA ASP A 317 -1.97 22.46 -6.38
C ASP A 317 -1.18 21.28 -6.95
N LEU A 318 -1.04 20.18 -6.16
CA LEU A 318 -0.12 19.08 -6.47
C LEU A 318 -0.81 17.80 -6.96
N GLN A 319 -2.10 17.61 -6.69
CA GLN A 319 -2.85 16.41 -7.09
C GLN A 319 -2.70 16.07 -8.57
N ASN A 320 -2.79 17.06 -9.45
CA ASN A 320 -2.84 16.89 -10.90
C ASN A 320 -1.46 16.98 -11.59
N ARG A 321 -0.36 17.06 -10.84
CA ARG A 321 0.99 17.18 -11.42
C ARG A 321 1.54 15.90 -12.03
N SER A 322 0.96 14.75 -11.71
CA SER A 322 1.36 13.45 -12.25
C SER A 322 0.14 12.53 -12.42
N THR A 323 0.33 11.39 -13.07
CA THR A 323 -0.70 10.38 -13.29
C THR A 323 -1.40 10.00 -11.99
N THR A 324 -2.73 9.98 -11.98
CA THR A 324 -3.53 9.60 -10.83
C THR A 324 -3.65 8.08 -10.69
N THR A 325 -4.09 7.61 -9.54
CA THR A 325 -4.37 6.19 -9.31
C THR A 325 -5.50 5.70 -10.23
N GLU A 326 -6.51 6.53 -10.44
CA GLU A 326 -7.63 6.20 -11.34
C GLU A 326 -7.18 6.09 -12.80
N ASP A 327 -6.26 6.95 -13.27
CA ASP A 327 -5.70 6.84 -14.63
C ASP A 327 -5.01 5.48 -14.85
N TYR A 328 -4.25 4.99 -13.85
CA TYR A 328 -3.64 3.66 -13.91
C TYR A 328 -4.68 2.53 -13.90
N ILE A 329 -5.76 2.67 -13.12
CA ILE A 329 -6.81 1.66 -13.06
C ILE A 329 -7.65 1.67 -14.34
N ALA A 330 -7.94 2.83 -14.90
CA ALA A 330 -8.80 3.00 -16.08
C ALA A 330 -8.17 2.45 -17.39
N ARG A 331 -6.83 2.35 -17.47
CA ARG A 331 -6.14 1.77 -18.66
C ARG A 331 -6.20 0.24 -18.72
N ALA A 332 -7.14 -0.38 -18.05
CA ALA A 332 -7.33 -1.82 -17.96
C ALA A 332 -7.46 -2.50 -19.32
N VAL A 333 -6.71 -3.58 -19.52
CA VAL A 333 -6.78 -4.46 -20.71
C VAL A 333 -7.03 -5.88 -20.21
N PRO A 334 -8.19 -6.47 -20.48
CA PRO A 334 -8.48 -7.82 -20.05
C PRO A 334 -7.60 -8.85 -20.76
N VAL A 335 -7.18 -9.88 -20.04
CA VAL A 335 -6.46 -11.04 -20.56
C VAL A 335 -7.19 -12.31 -20.17
N ASP A 336 -7.04 -13.34 -21.00
CA ASP A 336 -7.55 -14.67 -20.69
C ASP A 336 -6.56 -15.45 -19.79
N TYR A 337 -7.01 -16.58 -19.28
CA TYR A 337 -6.18 -17.42 -18.40
C TYR A 337 -4.97 -18.03 -19.10
N ALA A 338 -5.04 -18.27 -20.40
CA ALA A 338 -3.91 -18.84 -21.19
C ALA A 338 -2.78 -17.79 -21.37
N THR A 339 -3.13 -16.52 -21.49
CA THR A 339 -2.16 -15.41 -21.55
C THR A 339 -1.52 -15.15 -20.20
N TYR A 340 -2.31 -15.25 -19.10
CA TYR A 340 -1.83 -15.14 -17.73
C TYR A 340 -0.91 -16.29 -17.34
#